data_8aacb1469c2b9708a6b5a4650eb6a0ab
#
_entry.id   8aacb1469c2b9708a6b5a4650eb6a0ab
#
_cell.length_a   1.000
_cell.length_b   1.000
_cell.length_c   1.000
_cell.angle_alpha   90.00
_cell.angle_beta   90.00
_cell.angle_gamma   90.00
#
_symmetry.space_group_name_H-M   'P 1'
#
loop_
_entity.id
_entity.type
_entity.pdbx_description
1 polymer ?
#
loop_
_entity_poly.entity_id
_entity_poly.type
_entity_poly.pdbx_seq_one_letter_code
_entity_poly.pdbx_strand_id
1 'polypeptide(L)'
;MPTIKSVETLIVQLPTRREHKWAGLTEVIGRYVIVKMIDSDGRVGWGEAPALKDWGGEFGRYFGESALITRTVIDTYLAPAVVGVELGNIAELHARMDAVIRGYPYSKAAVEFAAYDLAGRWLGVAVSTLLGGKARDRVPVTHSIGLISIEEARLEVAKLVKEGVRTIKVKIGVEPDRDVAMVNAVREVAGDAVEICVDANEGYKTPGEAVQVVRRMEKNRLKYVEQPVMGIERIAEVGRRIDAPVMADESAWNAHDSIQIVRSGGIQIVSIYTTKAGGLYKAMEVGAVCRAAGIICNVNGSIETGVGNLANVQLAAASPSVTLSCVIPISTPAEFQHGQVGGIYYKDDLLAEPMKVVDGAIMVPSGPGMGIDVDLKKIEKYRVRD
;
A
#
# COMPACT_ATOMS: atom_id res chain seq x y z
N MET A 1 4.91 -30.53 11.06
CA MET A 1 4.88 -29.50 9.99
C MET A 1 6.27 -28.93 9.80
N PRO A 2 6.67 -28.44 8.60
CA PRO A 2 7.92 -27.72 8.44
C PRO A 2 7.96 -26.51 9.35
N THR A 3 9.16 -26.13 9.79
CA THR A 3 9.38 -24.96 10.65
C THR A 3 10.28 -23.96 9.98
N ILE A 4 10.22 -22.70 10.39
CA ILE A 4 11.14 -21.65 9.95
C ILE A 4 12.56 -22.01 10.42
N LYS A 5 13.50 -22.16 9.45
CA LYS A 5 14.90 -22.50 9.70
C LYS A 5 15.78 -21.26 9.81
N SER A 6 15.60 -20.31 8.88
CA SER A 6 16.36 -19.06 8.87
C SER A 6 15.60 -17.92 8.20
N VAL A 7 15.96 -16.70 8.59
CA VAL A 7 15.50 -15.44 7.98
C VAL A 7 16.75 -14.63 7.64
N GLU A 8 16.86 -14.21 6.39
CA GLU A 8 17.97 -13.42 5.86
C GLU A 8 17.41 -12.12 5.29
N THR A 9 18.13 -11.00 5.44
CA THR A 9 17.75 -9.72 4.87
C THR A 9 18.76 -9.25 3.83
N LEU A 10 18.28 -8.52 2.83
CA LEU A 10 19.10 -7.78 1.90
C LEU A 10 18.44 -6.46 1.53
N ILE A 11 19.25 -5.44 1.28
CA ILE A 11 18.76 -4.14 0.82
C ILE A 11 18.91 -4.09 -0.70
N VAL A 12 17.83 -3.65 -1.37
CA VAL A 12 17.84 -3.39 -2.82
C VAL A 12 17.50 -1.93 -3.10
N GLN A 13 18.00 -1.41 -4.22
CA GLN A 13 17.70 -0.08 -4.71
C GLN A 13 17.25 -0.16 -6.17
N LEU A 14 15.97 0.13 -6.43
CA LEU A 14 15.44 0.14 -7.78
C LEU A 14 15.55 1.53 -8.42
N PRO A 15 15.85 1.60 -9.73
CA PRO A 15 15.87 2.88 -10.46
C PRO A 15 14.45 3.38 -10.68
N THR A 16 14.18 4.62 -10.27
CA THR A 16 12.90 5.29 -10.49
C THR A 16 12.76 5.78 -11.94
N ARG A 17 11.53 5.79 -12.46
CA ARG A 17 11.22 6.37 -13.79
C ARG A 17 11.17 7.88 -13.74
N ARG A 18 10.61 8.41 -12.67
CA ARG A 18 10.57 9.84 -12.35
C ARG A 18 10.56 10.00 -10.85
N GLU A 19 10.83 11.19 -10.40
CA GLU A 19 10.62 11.57 -9.02
C GLU A 19 9.10 11.57 -8.72
N HIS A 20 8.68 10.80 -7.74
CA HIS A 20 7.29 10.81 -7.25
C HIS A 20 7.27 11.49 -5.89
N LYS A 21 6.43 12.52 -5.76
CA LYS A 21 6.37 13.35 -4.56
C LYS A 21 4.94 13.47 -4.04
N TRP A 22 4.84 13.54 -2.72
CA TRP A 22 3.64 13.92 -1.98
C TRP A 22 4.03 14.86 -0.83
N ALA A 23 3.04 15.45 -0.15
CA ALA A 23 3.31 16.31 1.00
C ALA A 23 4.07 15.53 2.09
N GLY A 24 5.19 16.08 2.58
CA GLY A 24 6.01 15.47 3.63
C GLY A 24 7.12 14.52 3.18
N LEU A 25 7.17 14.08 1.91
CA LEU A 25 8.28 13.24 1.44
C LEU A 25 9.56 14.05 1.24
N THR A 26 10.66 13.64 1.89
CA THR A 26 11.96 14.32 1.83
C THR A 26 13.04 13.52 1.11
N GLU A 27 12.84 12.22 0.88
CA GLU A 27 13.82 11.33 0.24
C GLU A 27 13.36 10.80 -1.13
N VAL A 28 14.33 10.39 -1.93
CA VAL A 28 14.05 9.66 -3.18
C VAL A 28 13.62 8.24 -2.82
N ILE A 29 12.47 7.82 -3.37
CA ILE A 29 11.95 6.46 -3.21
C ILE A 29 12.82 5.42 -3.94
N GLY A 30 12.62 4.13 -3.64
CA GLY A 30 13.24 3.03 -4.39
C GLY A 30 14.12 2.10 -3.57
N ARG A 31 14.27 2.34 -2.26
CA ARG A 31 15.04 1.46 -1.36
C ARG A 31 14.12 0.56 -0.55
N TYR A 32 14.47 -0.73 -0.49
CA TYR A 32 13.67 -1.78 0.16
C TYR A 32 14.53 -2.74 0.95
N VAL A 33 13.95 -3.33 2.00
CA VAL A 33 14.50 -4.51 2.66
C VAL A 33 13.72 -5.72 2.17
N ILE A 34 14.40 -6.62 1.50
CA ILE A 34 13.85 -7.92 1.06
C ILE A 34 14.18 -8.95 2.14
N VAL A 35 13.17 -9.70 2.53
CA VAL A 35 13.28 -10.82 3.47
C VAL A 35 13.23 -12.11 2.69
N LYS A 36 14.24 -12.97 2.90
CA LYS A 36 14.30 -14.34 2.43
C LYS A 36 14.15 -15.27 3.63
N MET A 37 13.07 -16.02 3.68
CA MET A 37 12.81 -17.00 4.73
C MET A 37 12.99 -18.40 4.18
N ILE A 38 13.64 -19.27 4.93
CA ILE A 38 13.91 -20.68 4.53
C ILE A 38 13.30 -21.61 5.59
N ASP A 39 12.59 -22.63 5.15
CA ASP A 39 12.06 -23.67 6.03
C ASP A 39 13.02 -24.82 6.28
N SER A 40 12.62 -25.76 7.15
CA SER A 40 13.38 -26.98 7.47
C SER A 40 13.65 -27.88 6.26
N ASP A 41 12.82 -27.79 5.22
CA ASP A 41 12.94 -28.59 3.98
C ASP A 41 13.69 -27.86 2.87
N GLY A 42 14.12 -26.61 3.11
CA GLY A 42 14.89 -25.78 2.17
C GLY A 42 14.04 -24.98 1.18
N ARG A 43 12.70 -24.90 1.33
CA ARG A 43 11.86 -24.02 0.52
C ARG A 43 12.09 -22.58 0.93
N VAL A 44 11.87 -21.65 0.00
CA VAL A 44 12.08 -20.22 0.19
C VAL A 44 10.77 -19.47 0.05
N GLY A 45 10.52 -18.55 0.98
CA GLY A 45 9.48 -17.52 0.89
C GLY A 45 10.08 -16.13 0.93
N TRP A 46 9.39 -15.18 0.31
CA TRP A 46 9.86 -13.81 0.15
C TRP A 46 8.92 -12.79 0.75
N GLY A 47 9.51 -11.74 1.33
CA GLY A 47 8.78 -10.58 1.85
C GLY A 47 9.52 -9.28 1.61
N GLU A 48 8.86 -8.16 1.81
CA GLU A 48 9.41 -6.84 1.54
C GLU A 48 8.92 -5.83 2.55
N ALA A 49 9.83 -4.92 2.97
CA ALA A 49 9.49 -3.68 3.63
C ALA A 49 9.99 -2.49 2.80
N PRO A 50 9.13 -1.53 2.45
CA PRO A 50 9.57 -0.27 1.87
C PRO A 50 10.34 0.55 2.93
N ALA A 51 11.33 1.33 2.49
CA ALA A 51 12.04 2.25 3.36
C ALA A 51 11.40 3.65 3.28
N LEU A 52 10.63 4.01 4.30
CA LEU A 52 9.90 5.28 4.40
C LEU A 52 10.10 5.89 5.78
N LYS A 53 11.29 6.47 6.04
CA LYS A 53 11.59 7.08 7.33
C LYS A 53 10.79 8.35 7.62
N ASP A 54 10.33 9.03 6.57
CA ASP A 54 9.63 10.31 6.63
C ASP A 54 8.11 10.16 6.72
N TRP A 55 7.60 8.92 6.67
CA TRP A 55 6.19 8.63 6.74
C TRP A 55 5.85 7.87 8.00
N GLY A 56 4.91 8.37 8.77
CA GLY A 56 4.50 7.79 10.05
C GLY A 56 3.10 8.24 10.41
N GLY A 57 2.63 7.78 11.56
CA GLY A 57 1.34 8.18 12.11
C GLY A 57 1.45 9.46 12.94
N GLU A 58 0.30 9.88 13.39
CA GLU A 58 0.07 11.14 14.11
C GLU A 58 0.82 11.21 15.44
N PHE A 59 1.27 12.42 15.78
CA PHE A 59 1.80 12.74 17.09
C PHE A 59 2.91 11.81 17.61
N GLY A 60 3.71 11.25 16.70
CA GLY A 60 4.78 10.31 17.06
C GLY A 60 4.28 8.95 17.54
N ARG A 61 3.03 8.58 17.30
CA ARG A 61 2.49 7.25 17.66
C ARG A 61 3.06 6.13 16.83
N TYR A 62 3.38 6.41 15.58
CA TYR A 62 3.97 5.48 14.63
C TYR A 62 5.19 6.14 13.98
N PHE A 63 6.21 5.36 13.72
CA PHE A 63 7.50 5.88 13.25
C PHE A 63 7.80 5.38 11.86
N GLY A 64 8.41 6.22 11.06
CA GLY A 64 8.98 5.81 9.78
C GLY A 64 10.14 4.82 9.99
N GLU A 65 10.28 3.88 9.08
CA GLU A 65 11.34 2.87 9.10
C GLU A 65 12.27 3.08 7.90
N SER A 66 13.56 3.38 8.15
CA SER A 66 14.58 3.38 7.10
C SER A 66 15.06 1.95 6.82
N ALA A 67 15.68 1.70 5.67
CA ALA A 67 16.20 0.39 5.32
C ALA A 67 17.18 -0.17 6.37
N LEU A 68 18.02 0.69 6.97
CA LEU A 68 18.96 0.27 8.01
C LEU A 68 18.25 -0.10 9.31
N ILE A 69 17.25 0.69 9.72
CA ILE A 69 16.42 0.39 10.90
C ILE A 69 15.71 -0.94 10.69
N THR A 70 15.01 -1.10 9.56
CA THR A 70 14.27 -2.32 9.22
C THR A 70 15.19 -3.55 9.24
N ARG A 71 16.36 -3.48 8.56
CA ARG A 71 17.34 -4.58 8.55
C ARG A 71 17.81 -4.91 9.96
N THR A 72 18.18 -3.90 10.75
CA THR A 72 18.66 -4.11 12.13
C THR A 72 17.58 -4.75 13.00
N VAL A 73 16.32 -4.29 12.90
CA VAL A 73 15.19 -4.85 13.66
C VAL A 73 14.95 -6.30 13.28
N ILE A 74 14.95 -6.62 11.98
CA ILE A 74 14.75 -7.98 11.53
C ILE A 74 15.90 -8.88 11.96
N ASP A 75 17.15 -8.53 11.65
CA ASP A 75 18.30 -9.38 11.87
C ASP A 75 18.57 -9.62 13.36
N THR A 76 18.39 -8.56 14.19
CA THR A 76 18.75 -8.62 15.61
C THR A 76 17.64 -9.21 16.49
N TYR A 77 16.37 -8.89 16.20
CA TYR A 77 15.24 -9.21 17.08
C TYR A 77 14.26 -10.19 16.46
N LEU A 78 13.80 -9.96 15.22
CA LEU A 78 12.70 -10.74 14.67
C LEU A 78 13.18 -12.09 14.15
N ALA A 79 14.27 -12.16 13.41
CA ALA A 79 14.78 -13.39 12.82
C ALA A 79 15.08 -14.46 13.88
N PRO A 80 15.82 -14.18 14.98
CA PRO A 80 16.02 -15.17 16.03
C PRO A 80 14.73 -15.62 16.73
N ALA A 81 13.76 -14.71 16.86
CA ALA A 81 12.52 -15.00 17.57
C ALA A 81 11.59 -15.95 16.80
N VAL A 82 11.59 -15.89 15.46
CA VAL A 82 10.67 -16.66 14.62
C VAL A 82 11.23 -18.02 14.19
N VAL A 83 12.52 -18.27 14.36
CA VAL A 83 13.11 -19.59 14.07
C VAL A 83 12.42 -20.65 14.92
N GLY A 84 12.07 -21.79 14.31
CA GLY A 84 11.36 -22.90 14.91
C GLY A 84 9.83 -22.75 14.94
N VAL A 85 9.25 -21.62 14.51
CA VAL A 85 7.80 -21.49 14.34
C VAL A 85 7.35 -22.42 13.21
N GLU A 86 6.27 -23.17 13.40
CA GLU A 86 5.66 -24.00 12.37
C GLU A 86 5.03 -23.15 11.28
N LEU A 87 5.21 -23.57 10.01
CA LEU A 87 4.61 -22.88 8.87
C LEU A 87 3.09 -22.87 8.98
N GLY A 88 2.51 -21.69 8.72
CA GLY A 88 1.07 -21.47 8.84
C GLY A 88 0.61 -21.04 10.23
N ASN A 89 1.44 -21.15 11.28
CA ASN A 89 1.11 -20.63 12.61
C ASN A 89 1.42 -19.12 12.72
N ILE A 90 0.70 -18.33 11.96
CA ILE A 90 0.90 -16.86 11.86
C ILE A 90 0.62 -16.15 13.19
N ALA A 91 -0.34 -16.63 13.96
CA ALA A 91 -0.64 -16.06 15.29
C ALA A 91 0.56 -16.18 16.23
N GLU A 92 1.23 -17.34 16.26
CA GLU A 92 2.46 -17.54 17.06
C GLU A 92 3.62 -16.68 16.52
N LEU A 93 3.75 -16.59 15.19
CA LEU A 93 4.75 -15.72 14.57
C LEU A 93 4.63 -14.28 15.08
N HIS A 94 3.42 -13.72 15.06
CA HIS A 94 3.15 -12.37 15.60
C HIS A 94 3.41 -12.28 17.10
N ALA A 95 2.94 -13.25 17.88
CA ALA A 95 3.16 -13.27 19.32
C ALA A 95 4.65 -13.22 19.70
N ARG A 96 5.48 -13.99 18.98
CA ARG A 96 6.94 -13.99 19.20
C ARG A 96 7.58 -12.67 18.76
N MET A 97 7.19 -12.11 17.61
CA MET A 97 7.69 -10.81 17.16
C MET A 97 7.30 -9.67 18.10
N ASP A 98 6.06 -9.67 18.58
CA ASP A 98 5.55 -8.63 19.49
C ASP A 98 6.16 -8.74 20.90
N ALA A 99 6.59 -9.93 21.31
CA ALA A 99 7.26 -10.16 22.60
C ALA A 99 8.69 -9.61 22.66
N VAL A 100 9.42 -9.62 21.53
CA VAL A 100 10.84 -9.18 21.48
C VAL A 100 11.01 -7.71 21.18
N ILE A 101 10.09 -7.09 20.45
CA ILE A 101 10.16 -5.66 20.14
C ILE A 101 8.77 -5.08 19.87
N ARG A 102 8.50 -3.90 20.46
CA ARG A 102 7.25 -3.16 20.21
C ARG A 102 7.38 -2.25 18.99
N GLY A 103 6.28 -2.04 18.25
CA GLY A 103 6.27 -1.21 17.04
C GLY A 103 6.88 -1.92 15.84
N TYR A 104 7.51 -1.18 14.96
CA TYR A 104 8.17 -1.64 13.74
C TYR A 104 7.24 -2.48 12.83
N PRO A 105 6.09 -1.93 12.44
CA PRO A 105 5.11 -2.68 11.67
C PRO A 105 5.62 -3.08 10.28
N TYR A 106 6.43 -2.28 9.62
CA TYR A 106 7.00 -2.59 8.31
C TYR A 106 7.96 -3.77 8.38
N SER A 107 8.85 -3.77 9.37
CA SER A 107 9.75 -4.89 9.64
C SER A 107 8.98 -6.20 9.90
N LYS A 108 7.92 -6.14 10.71
CA LYS A 108 7.07 -7.30 11.03
C LYS A 108 6.27 -7.78 9.83
N ALA A 109 5.75 -6.86 9.03
CA ALA A 109 5.04 -7.19 7.80
C ALA A 109 5.92 -7.94 6.81
N ALA A 110 7.17 -7.50 6.61
CA ALA A 110 8.10 -8.16 5.71
C ALA A 110 8.40 -9.61 6.12
N VAL A 111 8.58 -9.86 7.42
CA VAL A 111 8.79 -11.21 7.96
C VAL A 111 7.53 -12.06 7.79
N GLU A 112 6.35 -11.50 8.06
CA GLU A 112 5.07 -12.20 7.91
C GLU A 112 4.76 -12.52 6.43
N PHE A 113 5.03 -11.59 5.50
CA PHE A 113 4.83 -11.85 4.07
C PHE A 113 5.66 -13.05 3.61
N ALA A 114 6.93 -13.13 4.04
CA ALA A 114 7.78 -14.27 3.73
C ALA A 114 7.24 -15.57 4.33
N ALA A 115 6.67 -15.51 5.54
CA ALA A 115 6.04 -16.68 6.18
C ALA A 115 4.77 -17.14 5.46
N TYR A 116 3.91 -16.22 5.03
CA TYR A 116 2.73 -16.55 4.21
C TYR A 116 3.09 -17.10 2.85
N ASP A 117 4.07 -16.48 2.16
CA ASP A 117 4.55 -16.98 0.87
C ASP A 117 5.06 -18.42 1.02
N LEU A 118 5.87 -18.67 2.02
CA LEU A 118 6.42 -19.99 2.31
C LEU A 118 5.34 -21.02 2.68
N ALA A 119 4.37 -20.64 3.53
CA ALA A 119 3.26 -21.51 3.90
C ALA A 119 2.37 -21.85 2.69
N GLY A 120 2.08 -20.88 1.83
CA GLY A 120 1.31 -21.09 0.61
C GLY A 120 2.04 -22.00 -0.38
N ARG A 121 3.37 -21.85 -0.53
CA ARG A 121 4.21 -22.74 -1.35
C ARG A 121 4.23 -24.17 -0.79
N TRP A 122 4.37 -24.32 0.51
CA TRP A 122 4.33 -25.63 1.16
C TRP A 122 2.99 -26.34 0.94
N LEU A 123 1.87 -25.61 1.11
CA LEU A 123 0.52 -26.17 0.96
C LEU A 123 0.04 -26.25 -0.50
N GLY A 124 0.76 -25.66 -1.46
CA GLY A 124 0.36 -25.61 -2.87
C GLY A 124 -0.83 -24.66 -3.13
N VAL A 125 -1.06 -23.66 -2.29
CA VAL A 125 -2.20 -22.72 -2.40
C VAL A 125 -1.75 -21.26 -2.41
N ALA A 126 -2.57 -20.39 -3.01
CA ALA A 126 -2.34 -18.96 -2.96
C ALA A 126 -2.55 -18.39 -1.53
N VAL A 127 -1.85 -17.30 -1.19
CA VAL A 127 -1.98 -16.63 0.11
C VAL A 127 -3.42 -16.20 0.40
N SER A 128 -4.15 -15.71 -0.59
CA SER A 128 -5.58 -15.38 -0.42
C SER A 128 -6.42 -16.56 0.08
N THR A 129 -6.05 -17.80 -0.25
CA THR A 129 -6.72 -19.01 0.29
C THR A 129 -6.45 -19.14 1.79
N LEU A 130 -5.23 -18.85 2.25
CA LEU A 130 -4.87 -18.86 3.67
C LEU A 130 -5.55 -17.75 4.47
N LEU A 131 -5.93 -16.66 3.79
CA LEU A 131 -6.67 -15.53 4.37
C LEU A 131 -8.20 -15.75 4.39
N GLY A 132 -8.68 -16.94 4.03
CA GLY A 132 -10.09 -17.29 4.03
C GLY A 132 -10.75 -17.40 2.66
N GLY A 133 -9.97 -17.32 1.59
CA GLY A 133 -10.44 -17.42 0.20
C GLY A 133 -10.59 -16.07 -0.50
N LYS A 134 -10.80 -16.11 -1.80
CA LYS A 134 -10.96 -14.91 -2.63
C LYS A 134 -12.38 -14.39 -2.62
N ALA A 135 -12.58 -13.13 -2.27
CA ALA A 135 -13.81 -12.38 -2.50
C ALA A 135 -13.90 -11.86 -3.96
N ARG A 136 -12.76 -11.78 -4.67
CA ARG A 136 -12.67 -11.31 -6.07
C ARG A 136 -11.44 -11.88 -6.78
N ASP A 137 -11.54 -12.02 -8.11
CA ASP A 137 -10.45 -12.50 -8.97
C ASP A 137 -9.66 -11.38 -9.65
N ARG A 138 -10.10 -10.14 -9.49
CA ARG A 138 -9.45 -8.94 -10.05
C ARG A 138 -9.56 -7.77 -9.09
N VAL A 139 -8.49 -6.99 -9.00
CA VAL A 139 -8.39 -5.81 -8.12
C VAL A 139 -8.31 -4.56 -9.00
N PRO A 140 -9.37 -3.72 -9.05
CA PRO A 140 -9.32 -2.45 -9.77
C PRO A 140 -8.24 -1.53 -9.21
N VAL A 141 -7.50 -0.85 -10.09
CA VAL A 141 -6.36 0.00 -9.72
C VAL A 141 -6.69 1.47 -9.85
N THR A 142 -6.29 2.23 -8.87
CA THR A 142 -6.27 3.70 -8.88
C THR A 142 -4.89 4.17 -9.30
N HIS A 143 -4.82 5.04 -10.32
CA HIS A 143 -3.58 5.66 -10.71
C HIS A 143 -3.34 6.94 -9.90
N SER A 144 -2.19 7.06 -9.25
CA SER A 144 -1.83 8.24 -8.45
C SER A 144 -0.99 9.21 -9.23
N ILE A 145 -1.48 10.45 -9.37
CA ILE A 145 -0.73 11.59 -9.90
C ILE A 145 -0.06 12.31 -8.73
N GLY A 146 1.28 12.36 -8.76
CA GLY A 146 2.07 13.05 -7.75
C GLY A 146 1.98 14.58 -7.84
N LEU A 147 2.77 15.27 -7.01
CA LEU A 147 2.90 16.72 -7.06
C LEU A 147 3.75 17.14 -8.27
N ILE A 148 3.08 17.33 -9.41
CA ILE A 148 3.67 17.75 -10.69
C ILE A 148 2.99 19.03 -11.19
N SER A 149 3.45 19.61 -12.30
CA SER A 149 2.78 20.74 -12.92
C SER A 149 1.42 20.34 -13.51
N ILE A 150 0.53 21.32 -13.68
CA ILE A 150 -0.80 21.09 -14.29
C ILE A 150 -0.65 20.58 -15.73
N GLU A 151 0.33 21.09 -16.46
CA GLU A 151 0.58 20.66 -17.85
C GLU A 151 1.03 19.20 -17.93
N GLU A 152 1.96 18.79 -17.10
CA GLU A 152 2.38 17.39 -16.99
C GLU A 152 1.20 16.48 -16.59
N ALA A 153 0.37 16.92 -15.63
CA ALA A 153 -0.82 16.18 -15.24
C ALA A 153 -1.82 16.00 -16.37
N ARG A 154 -2.07 17.04 -17.19
CA ARG A 154 -2.93 16.95 -18.40
C ARG A 154 -2.42 15.88 -19.36
N LEU A 155 -1.12 15.88 -19.67
CA LEU A 155 -0.50 14.92 -20.58
C LEU A 155 -0.59 13.48 -20.01
N GLU A 156 -0.30 13.31 -18.72
CA GLU A 156 -0.39 12.03 -18.05
C GLU A 156 -1.83 11.49 -18.05
N VAL A 157 -2.81 12.30 -17.65
CA VAL A 157 -4.22 11.92 -17.63
C VAL A 157 -4.72 11.54 -19.03
N ALA A 158 -4.37 12.29 -20.05
CA ALA A 158 -4.76 11.98 -21.43
C ALA A 158 -4.25 10.61 -21.89
N LYS A 159 -3.03 10.23 -21.48
CA LYS A 159 -2.46 8.90 -21.70
C LYS A 159 -3.23 7.83 -20.93
N LEU A 160 -3.46 8.05 -19.64
CA LEU A 160 -4.13 7.11 -18.75
C LEU A 160 -5.55 6.76 -19.20
N VAL A 161 -6.31 7.75 -19.63
CA VAL A 161 -7.66 7.56 -20.18
C VAL A 161 -7.65 6.66 -21.40
N LYS A 162 -6.67 6.86 -22.31
CA LYS A 162 -6.49 5.98 -23.49
C LYS A 162 -6.10 4.56 -23.11
N GLU A 163 -5.38 4.39 -22.00
CA GLU A 163 -4.98 3.08 -21.46
C GLU A 163 -6.09 2.40 -20.62
N GLY A 164 -7.26 3.03 -20.51
CA GLY A 164 -8.44 2.45 -19.85
C GLY A 164 -8.47 2.61 -18.33
N VAL A 165 -7.66 3.51 -17.75
CA VAL A 165 -7.74 3.88 -16.34
C VAL A 165 -9.12 4.42 -16.00
N ARG A 166 -9.69 3.91 -14.89
CA ARG A 166 -11.06 4.28 -14.44
C ARG A 166 -11.06 5.14 -13.19
N THR A 167 -9.98 5.15 -12.43
CA THR A 167 -9.87 5.93 -11.19
C THR A 167 -8.51 6.62 -11.11
N ILE A 168 -8.54 7.93 -10.88
CA ILE A 168 -7.34 8.77 -10.75
C ILE A 168 -7.34 9.40 -9.35
N LYS A 169 -6.22 9.26 -8.63
CA LYS A 169 -5.94 9.94 -7.35
C LYS A 169 -5.02 11.13 -7.62
N VAL A 170 -5.46 12.32 -7.21
CA VAL A 170 -4.71 13.58 -7.38
C VAL A 170 -4.12 14.01 -6.06
N LYS A 171 -2.81 14.20 -5.99
CA LYS A 171 -2.14 14.75 -4.81
C LYS A 171 -2.40 16.24 -4.68
N ILE A 172 -2.90 16.64 -3.51
CA ILE A 172 -3.23 18.01 -3.10
C ILE A 172 -2.59 18.31 -1.73
N GLY A 173 -2.99 19.37 -1.04
CA GLY A 173 -2.53 19.68 0.32
C GLY A 173 -1.27 20.57 0.35
N VAL A 174 -0.93 21.23 -0.74
CA VAL A 174 0.27 22.08 -0.84
C VAL A 174 -0.12 23.57 -0.88
N GLU A 175 -1.00 23.94 -1.80
CA GLU A 175 -1.43 25.31 -2.01
C GLU A 175 -2.88 25.30 -2.53
N PRO A 176 -3.83 25.95 -1.81
CA PRO A 176 -5.27 25.88 -2.08
C PRO A 176 -5.69 26.17 -3.53
N ASP A 177 -5.16 27.25 -4.14
CA ASP A 177 -5.57 27.67 -5.49
C ASP A 177 -4.98 26.73 -6.55
N ARG A 178 -3.73 26.32 -6.38
CA ARG A 178 -3.09 25.29 -7.22
C ARG A 178 -3.84 23.97 -7.15
N ASP A 179 -4.21 23.54 -5.96
CA ASP A 179 -4.88 22.24 -5.74
C ASP A 179 -6.25 22.22 -6.44
N VAL A 180 -7.02 23.29 -6.33
CA VAL A 180 -8.30 23.45 -7.04
C VAL A 180 -8.08 23.48 -8.56
N ALA A 181 -7.09 24.23 -9.05
CA ALA A 181 -6.76 24.30 -10.47
C ALA A 181 -6.33 22.94 -11.04
N MET A 182 -5.52 22.18 -10.28
CA MET A 182 -5.09 20.83 -10.63
C MET A 182 -6.28 19.87 -10.79
N VAL A 183 -7.19 19.82 -9.83
CA VAL A 183 -8.36 18.93 -9.87
C VAL A 183 -9.29 19.30 -11.04
N ASN A 184 -9.49 20.60 -11.30
CA ASN A 184 -10.26 21.07 -12.47
C ASN A 184 -9.62 20.58 -13.78
N ALA A 185 -8.30 20.77 -13.92
CA ALA A 185 -7.56 20.35 -15.11
C ALA A 185 -7.59 18.85 -15.36
N VAL A 186 -7.49 18.06 -14.28
CA VAL A 186 -7.63 16.60 -14.36
C VAL A 186 -9.04 16.22 -14.82
N ARG A 187 -10.10 16.84 -14.27
CA ARG A 187 -11.48 16.55 -14.66
C ARG A 187 -11.75 16.91 -16.12
N GLU A 188 -11.24 18.05 -16.59
CA GLU A 188 -11.39 18.47 -18.01
C GLU A 188 -10.84 17.42 -18.98
N VAL A 189 -9.68 16.83 -18.67
CA VAL A 189 -9.02 15.84 -19.53
C VAL A 189 -9.59 14.45 -19.36
N ALA A 190 -9.86 14.04 -18.11
CA ALA A 190 -10.36 12.71 -17.78
C ALA A 190 -11.83 12.48 -18.24
N GLY A 191 -12.61 13.55 -18.36
CA GLY A 191 -14.04 13.45 -18.65
C GLY A 191 -14.83 12.87 -17.48
N ASP A 192 -16.12 12.69 -17.69
CA ASP A 192 -17.10 12.31 -16.66
C ASP A 192 -17.08 10.82 -16.29
N ALA A 193 -16.56 9.97 -17.15
CA ALA A 193 -16.53 8.53 -16.96
C ALA A 193 -15.43 8.04 -16.00
N VAL A 194 -14.46 8.90 -15.69
CA VAL A 194 -13.34 8.58 -14.79
C VAL A 194 -13.65 9.09 -13.38
N GLU A 195 -13.50 8.23 -12.39
CA GLU A 195 -13.59 8.61 -10.99
C GLU A 195 -12.35 9.39 -10.57
N ILE A 196 -12.52 10.50 -9.87
CA ILE A 196 -11.44 11.31 -9.31
C ILE A 196 -11.56 11.30 -7.79
N CYS A 197 -10.48 10.94 -7.12
CA CYS A 197 -10.28 11.14 -5.70
C CYS A 197 -9.07 12.04 -5.45
N VAL A 198 -9.02 12.65 -4.28
CA VAL A 198 -7.94 13.56 -3.91
C VAL A 198 -7.30 13.12 -2.60
N ASP A 199 -6.00 13.37 -2.44
CA ASP A 199 -5.24 12.98 -1.27
C ASP A 199 -4.33 14.14 -0.86
N ALA A 200 -4.56 14.65 0.36
CA ALA A 200 -3.84 15.79 0.90
C ALA A 200 -2.64 15.38 1.76
N ASN A 201 -2.50 14.11 2.15
CA ASN A 201 -1.43 13.63 3.04
C ASN A 201 -1.21 14.59 4.23
N GLU A 202 -2.29 14.95 4.95
CA GLU A 202 -2.30 15.87 6.10
C GLU A 202 -1.91 17.34 5.79
N GLY A 203 -1.85 17.71 4.50
CA GLY A 203 -1.27 18.98 4.07
C GLY A 203 -2.02 20.23 4.52
N TYR A 204 -3.33 20.15 4.80
CA TYR A 204 -4.07 21.31 5.32
C TYR A 204 -3.92 21.43 6.84
N LYS A 205 -3.71 22.66 7.31
CA LYS A 205 -3.38 22.93 8.72
C LYS A 205 -4.58 22.81 9.65
N THR A 206 -5.78 23.12 9.15
CA THR A 206 -7.01 23.13 9.94
C THR A 206 -8.18 22.48 9.20
N PRO A 207 -9.17 21.92 9.93
CA PRO A 207 -10.40 21.42 9.32
C PRO A 207 -11.14 22.50 8.51
N GLY A 208 -11.13 23.75 8.99
CA GLY A 208 -11.75 24.87 8.29
C GLY A 208 -11.14 25.16 6.94
N GLU A 209 -9.80 25.17 6.84
CA GLU A 209 -9.06 25.31 5.58
C GLU A 209 -9.39 24.16 4.62
N ALA A 210 -9.28 22.90 5.09
CA ALA A 210 -9.61 21.73 4.30
C ALA A 210 -11.04 21.80 3.72
N VAL A 211 -12.03 22.14 4.54
CA VAL A 211 -13.43 22.31 4.11
C VAL A 211 -13.55 23.37 3.02
N GLN A 212 -12.93 24.54 3.20
CA GLN A 212 -13.00 25.63 2.22
C GLN A 212 -12.41 25.20 0.85
N VAL A 213 -11.27 24.53 0.86
CA VAL A 213 -10.59 24.07 -0.36
C VAL A 213 -11.38 22.96 -1.05
N VAL A 214 -11.79 21.95 -0.29
CA VAL A 214 -12.54 20.80 -0.84
C VAL A 214 -13.88 21.24 -1.46
N ARG A 215 -14.62 22.11 -0.81
CA ARG A 215 -15.90 22.64 -1.37
C ARG A 215 -15.72 23.31 -2.73
N ARG A 216 -14.59 23.94 -3.00
CA ARG A 216 -14.27 24.52 -4.32
C ARG A 216 -14.01 23.43 -5.39
N MET A 217 -13.70 22.19 -4.97
CA MET A 217 -13.43 21.05 -5.83
C MET A 217 -14.67 20.15 -6.05
N GLU A 218 -15.72 20.21 -5.20
CA GLU A 218 -16.87 19.29 -5.20
C GLU A 218 -17.64 19.28 -6.53
N LYS A 219 -17.62 20.40 -7.27
CA LYS A 219 -18.17 20.45 -8.64
C LYS A 219 -17.55 19.40 -9.57
N ASN A 220 -16.36 18.89 -9.26
CA ASN A 220 -15.69 17.82 -9.99
C ASN A 220 -16.15 16.41 -9.57
N ARG A 221 -17.16 16.29 -8.69
CA ARG A 221 -17.73 14.99 -8.26
C ARG A 221 -16.65 14.06 -7.72
N LEU A 222 -15.99 14.48 -6.63
CA LEU A 222 -14.95 13.71 -5.98
C LEU A 222 -15.51 12.40 -5.44
N LYS A 223 -14.84 11.29 -5.72
CA LYS A 223 -15.17 9.98 -5.18
C LYS A 223 -14.95 9.91 -3.67
N TYR A 224 -13.85 10.51 -3.20
CA TYR A 224 -13.51 10.70 -1.80
C TYR A 224 -12.37 11.71 -1.64
N VAL A 225 -12.20 12.18 -0.42
CA VAL A 225 -11.08 13.02 0.03
C VAL A 225 -10.28 12.24 1.06
N GLU A 226 -9.01 11.96 0.76
CA GLU A 226 -8.12 11.19 1.63
C GLU A 226 -7.28 12.11 2.49
N GLN A 227 -7.22 11.80 3.78
CA GLN A 227 -6.39 12.42 4.82
C GLN A 227 -6.21 13.93 4.69
N PRO A 228 -7.30 14.72 4.76
CA PRO A 228 -7.22 16.18 4.52
C PRO A 228 -6.41 16.92 5.59
N VAL A 229 -6.43 16.42 6.80
CA VAL A 229 -5.75 16.99 7.98
C VAL A 229 -5.24 15.87 8.88
N MET A 230 -4.30 16.20 9.77
CA MET A 230 -3.83 15.28 10.81
C MET A 230 -4.90 15.11 11.91
N GLY A 231 -5.15 13.86 12.34
CA GLY A 231 -5.97 13.53 13.52
C GLY A 231 -7.38 13.08 13.21
N ILE A 232 -7.79 11.91 13.76
CA ILE A 232 -9.09 11.25 13.51
C ILE A 232 -10.26 12.23 13.75
N GLU A 233 -10.29 12.92 14.88
CA GLU A 233 -11.38 13.84 15.22
C GLU A 233 -11.47 15.04 14.24
N ARG A 234 -10.31 15.52 13.79
CA ARG A 234 -10.24 16.65 12.84
C ARG A 234 -10.64 16.19 11.43
N ILE A 235 -10.27 14.99 11.02
CA ILE A 235 -10.74 14.38 9.75
C ILE A 235 -12.26 14.21 9.81
N ALA A 236 -12.78 13.69 10.92
CA ALA A 236 -14.22 13.50 11.12
C ALA A 236 -14.97 14.85 11.11
N GLU A 237 -14.37 15.92 11.62
CA GLU A 237 -14.94 17.29 11.51
C GLU A 237 -15.04 17.71 10.04
N VAL A 238 -14.01 17.46 9.22
CA VAL A 238 -14.06 17.73 7.77
C VAL A 238 -15.18 16.94 7.13
N GLY A 239 -15.25 15.61 7.38
CA GLY A 239 -16.24 14.73 6.79
C GLY A 239 -17.70 15.07 7.13
N ARG A 240 -17.95 15.72 8.28
CA ARG A 240 -19.29 16.22 8.62
C ARG A 240 -19.66 17.53 7.91
N ARG A 241 -18.72 18.18 7.21
CA ARG A 241 -18.88 19.52 6.64
C ARG A 241 -18.70 19.58 5.12
N ILE A 242 -18.39 18.47 4.46
CA ILE A 242 -18.28 18.34 3.00
C ILE A 242 -19.21 17.25 2.50
N ASP A 243 -19.55 17.27 1.20
CA ASP A 243 -20.44 16.27 0.58
C ASP A 243 -19.67 15.01 0.17
N ALA A 244 -18.40 15.14 -0.22
CA ALA A 244 -17.57 14.01 -0.59
C ALA A 244 -17.22 13.12 0.62
N PRO A 245 -17.27 11.78 0.50
CA PRO A 245 -16.81 10.88 1.56
C PRO A 245 -15.35 11.13 1.94
N VAL A 246 -15.00 10.95 3.23
CA VAL A 246 -13.63 11.13 3.71
C VAL A 246 -12.99 9.79 4.04
N MET A 247 -11.72 9.66 3.65
CA MET A 247 -10.88 8.51 3.92
C MET A 247 -9.80 8.84 4.93
N ALA A 248 -9.62 7.97 5.93
CA ALA A 248 -8.46 7.98 6.82
C ALA A 248 -7.37 7.06 6.25
N ASP A 249 -6.14 7.58 6.15
CA ASP A 249 -4.93 6.87 5.75
C ASP A 249 -3.87 6.92 6.84
N GLU A 250 -3.14 8.02 7.00
CA GLU A 250 -2.10 8.18 8.03
C GLU A 250 -2.66 8.01 9.46
N SER A 251 -3.94 8.21 9.65
CA SER A 251 -4.64 8.03 10.93
C SER A 251 -5.13 6.60 11.19
N ALA A 252 -4.96 5.67 10.24
CA ALA A 252 -5.52 4.31 10.28
C ALA A 252 -4.44 3.24 10.11
N TRP A 253 -3.82 2.79 11.21
CA TRP A 253 -2.73 1.81 11.19
C TRP A 253 -3.19 0.39 11.55
N ASN A 254 -4.09 0.25 12.51
CA ASN A 254 -4.48 -1.04 13.06
C ASN A 254 -5.97 -1.08 13.44
N ALA A 255 -6.42 -2.22 13.94
CA ALA A 255 -7.82 -2.41 14.35
C ALA A 255 -8.25 -1.45 15.47
N HIS A 256 -7.34 -1.05 16.37
CA HIS A 256 -7.66 -0.09 17.42
C HIS A 256 -7.96 1.31 16.84
N ASP A 257 -7.14 1.78 15.89
CA ASP A 257 -7.39 3.06 15.20
C ASP A 257 -8.73 3.00 14.45
N SER A 258 -9.03 1.86 13.82
CA SER A 258 -10.32 1.66 13.13
C SER A 258 -11.52 1.78 14.09
N ILE A 259 -11.41 1.31 15.33
CA ILE A 259 -12.46 1.51 16.35
C ILE A 259 -12.61 3.01 16.68
N GLN A 260 -11.51 3.77 16.79
CA GLN A 260 -11.60 5.22 17.02
C GLN A 260 -12.23 5.94 15.81
N ILE A 261 -11.89 5.54 14.59
CA ILE A 261 -12.49 6.05 13.37
C ILE A 261 -14.02 5.81 13.36
N VAL A 262 -14.46 4.60 13.68
CA VAL A 262 -15.90 4.27 13.82
C VAL A 262 -16.58 5.19 14.83
N ARG A 263 -15.97 5.39 15.99
CA ARG A 263 -16.51 6.26 17.07
C ARG A 263 -16.60 7.72 16.68
N SER A 264 -15.71 8.20 15.82
CA SER A 264 -15.69 9.62 15.39
C SER A 264 -16.91 10.03 14.56
N GLY A 265 -17.55 9.09 13.86
CA GLY A 265 -18.81 9.28 13.12
C GLY A 265 -18.74 10.21 11.90
N GLY A 266 -17.56 10.58 11.43
CA GLY A 266 -17.37 11.49 10.29
C GLY A 266 -16.46 10.95 9.18
N ILE A 267 -16.03 9.69 9.27
CA ILE A 267 -15.12 9.05 8.33
C ILE A 267 -15.81 7.81 7.75
N GLN A 268 -15.90 7.72 6.44
CA GLN A 268 -16.65 6.66 5.74
C GLN A 268 -15.73 5.61 5.12
N ILE A 269 -14.44 5.89 4.98
CA ILE A 269 -13.49 5.04 4.26
C ILE A 269 -12.20 4.90 5.07
N VAL A 270 -11.62 3.69 5.04
CA VAL A 270 -10.30 3.42 5.62
C VAL A 270 -9.38 2.86 4.53
N SER A 271 -8.20 3.48 4.43
CA SER A 271 -7.10 3.00 3.60
C SER A 271 -6.28 1.94 4.36
N ILE A 272 -6.35 0.69 3.92
CA ILE A 272 -5.60 -0.39 4.53
C ILE A 272 -4.24 -0.50 3.84
N TYR A 273 -3.16 -0.49 4.63
CA TYR A 273 -1.83 -0.88 4.19
C TYR A 273 -1.42 -2.15 4.94
N THR A 274 -0.97 -3.14 4.20
CA THR A 274 -0.44 -4.37 4.81
C THR A 274 0.75 -4.06 5.72
N THR A 275 1.58 -3.10 5.31
CA THR A 275 2.76 -2.67 6.06
C THR A 275 2.42 -1.85 7.31
N LYS A 276 1.45 -0.92 7.25
CA LYS A 276 0.98 -0.18 8.44
C LYS A 276 0.44 -1.09 9.53
N ALA A 277 -0.35 -2.08 9.15
CA ALA A 277 -0.94 -3.02 10.07
C ALA A 277 0.10 -3.97 10.70
N GLY A 278 1.25 -4.13 10.06
CA GLY A 278 2.29 -5.07 10.48
C GLY A 278 2.08 -6.48 9.91
N GLY A 279 1.40 -6.59 8.76
CA GLY A 279 1.19 -7.83 8.02
C GLY A 279 -0.25 -8.04 7.56
N LEU A 280 -0.46 -9.07 6.77
CA LEU A 280 -1.76 -9.47 6.21
C LEU A 280 -2.76 -9.88 7.30
N TYR A 281 -2.28 -10.62 8.31
CA TYR A 281 -3.09 -11.10 9.42
C TYR A 281 -3.77 -9.92 10.15
N LYS A 282 -2.98 -8.96 10.58
CA LYS A 282 -3.49 -7.75 11.25
C LYS A 282 -4.26 -6.81 10.30
N ALA A 283 -3.92 -6.77 9.02
CA ALA A 283 -4.67 -6.01 8.02
C ALA A 283 -6.09 -6.59 7.78
N MET A 284 -6.25 -7.91 7.85
CA MET A 284 -7.57 -8.55 7.83
C MET A 284 -8.41 -8.16 9.04
N GLU A 285 -7.81 -7.98 10.23
CA GLU A 285 -8.51 -7.48 11.42
C GLU A 285 -9.03 -6.05 11.22
N VAL A 286 -8.22 -5.16 10.63
CA VAL A 286 -8.66 -3.80 10.24
C VAL A 286 -9.88 -3.88 9.34
N GLY A 287 -9.82 -4.69 8.28
CA GLY A 287 -10.92 -4.90 7.36
C GLY A 287 -12.18 -5.48 8.03
N ALA A 288 -12.03 -6.37 9.00
CA ALA A 288 -13.15 -6.95 9.73
C ALA A 288 -13.88 -5.92 10.62
N VAL A 289 -13.12 -5.07 11.34
CA VAL A 289 -13.69 -3.97 12.14
C VAL A 289 -14.44 -2.98 11.25
N CYS A 290 -13.81 -2.55 10.15
CA CYS A 290 -14.43 -1.62 9.20
C CYS A 290 -15.73 -2.20 8.64
N ARG A 291 -15.72 -3.45 8.17
CA ARG A 291 -16.90 -4.12 7.63
C ARG A 291 -18.03 -4.23 8.64
N ALA A 292 -17.73 -4.58 9.89
CA ALA A 292 -18.72 -4.68 10.95
C ALA A 292 -19.41 -3.33 11.24
N ALA A 293 -18.71 -2.23 11.00
CA ALA A 293 -19.20 -0.86 11.21
C ALA A 293 -19.79 -0.21 9.94
N GLY A 294 -19.82 -0.90 8.79
CA GLY A 294 -20.28 -0.34 7.53
C GLY A 294 -19.31 0.64 6.85
N ILE A 295 -18.05 0.68 7.32
CA ILE A 295 -16.99 1.45 6.67
C ILE A 295 -16.40 0.63 5.53
N ILE A 296 -16.27 1.25 4.35
CA ILE A 296 -15.67 0.62 3.17
C ILE A 296 -14.16 0.86 3.15
N CYS A 297 -13.42 0.00 2.45
CA CYS A 297 -11.97 0.09 2.39
C CYS A 297 -11.44 0.02 0.96
N ASN A 298 -10.21 0.49 0.80
CA ASN A 298 -9.33 0.08 -0.28
C ASN A 298 -8.05 -0.52 0.33
N VAL A 299 -7.17 -1.03 -0.53
CA VAL A 299 -5.78 -1.32 -0.18
C VAL A 299 -4.91 -0.31 -0.92
N ASN A 300 -4.10 0.40 -0.16
CA ASN A 300 -3.07 1.26 -0.72
C ASN A 300 -1.70 0.62 -0.50
N GLY A 301 -0.85 0.68 -1.53
CA GLY A 301 0.58 0.53 -1.42
C GLY A 301 1.20 1.92 -1.37
N SER A 302 2.33 2.04 -0.68
CA SER A 302 3.08 3.30 -0.67
C SER A 302 3.96 3.40 -1.91
N ILE A 303 4.97 2.55 -1.95
CA ILE A 303 6.01 2.55 -2.97
C ILE A 303 6.55 1.14 -3.24
N GLU A 304 5.88 0.11 -2.76
CA GLU A 304 6.36 -1.27 -2.81
C GLU A 304 6.76 -1.69 -4.23
N THR A 305 7.71 -2.62 -4.32
CA THR A 305 7.98 -3.35 -5.56
C THR A 305 6.90 -4.42 -5.77
N GLY A 306 6.99 -5.19 -6.84
CA GLY A 306 6.09 -6.30 -7.06
C GLY A 306 6.02 -7.28 -5.90
N VAL A 307 7.10 -7.47 -5.13
CA VAL A 307 7.14 -8.40 -3.98
C VAL A 307 6.15 -7.96 -2.90
N GLY A 308 6.23 -6.70 -2.44
CA GLY A 308 5.29 -6.17 -1.46
C GLY A 308 3.89 -5.97 -2.04
N ASN A 309 3.78 -5.58 -3.31
CA ASN A 309 2.50 -5.38 -3.96
C ASN A 309 1.74 -6.70 -4.22
N LEU A 310 2.41 -7.83 -4.32
CA LEU A 310 1.72 -9.13 -4.32
C LEU A 310 0.96 -9.35 -3.00
N ALA A 311 1.54 -8.99 -1.84
CA ALA A 311 0.83 -9.07 -0.56
C ALA A 311 -0.40 -8.14 -0.55
N ASN A 312 -0.28 -6.91 -1.07
CA ASN A 312 -1.40 -5.98 -1.20
C ASN A 312 -2.51 -6.55 -2.10
N VAL A 313 -2.17 -7.19 -3.21
CA VAL A 313 -3.13 -7.84 -4.12
C VAL A 313 -3.82 -9.03 -3.46
N GLN A 314 -3.09 -9.89 -2.73
CA GLN A 314 -3.65 -11.04 -2.02
C GLN A 314 -4.61 -10.59 -0.91
N LEU A 315 -4.28 -9.52 -0.16
CA LEU A 315 -5.19 -8.91 0.81
C LEU A 315 -6.45 -8.36 0.15
N ALA A 316 -6.28 -7.56 -0.90
CA ALA A 316 -7.40 -6.95 -1.62
C ALA A 316 -8.33 -8.02 -2.24
N ALA A 317 -7.76 -9.15 -2.67
CA ALA A 317 -8.52 -10.28 -3.16
C ALA A 317 -9.32 -10.99 -2.05
N ALA A 318 -8.73 -11.16 -0.86
CA ALA A 318 -9.33 -11.91 0.22
C ALA A 318 -10.32 -11.09 1.07
N SER A 319 -10.03 -9.80 1.31
CA SER A 319 -10.84 -8.98 2.22
C SER A 319 -12.15 -8.50 1.60
N PRO A 320 -13.33 -8.90 2.14
CA PRO A 320 -14.62 -8.41 1.65
C PRO A 320 -14.87 -6.92 1.89
N SER A 321 -14.17 -6.27 2.83
CA SER A 321 -14.30 -4.84 3.12
C SER A 321 -13.70 -3.97 2.02
N VAL A 322 -12.78 -4.50 1.21
CA VAL A 322 -12.13 -3.78 0.11
C VAL A 322 -13.09 -3.72 -1.07
N THR A 323 -13.76 -2.61 -1.23
CA THR A 323 -14.78 -2.41 -2.30
C THR A 323 -14.42 -1.27 -3.25
N LEU A 324 -13.39 -0.50 -2.94
CA LEU A 324 -12.87 0.58 -3.78
C LEU A 324 -11.68 0.12 -4.61
N SER A 325 -11.36 0.89 -5.65
CA SER A 325 -10.13 0.73 -6.41
C SER A 325 -8.92 0.96 -5.51
N CYS A 326 -7.87 0.16 -5.69
CA CYS A 326 -6.69 0.12 -4.85
C CYS A 326 -5.52 0.89 -5.47
N VAL A 327 -4.73 1.58 -4.65
CA VAL A 327 -3.48 2.20 -5.11
C VAL A 327 -2.35 1.18 -4.97
N ILE A 328 -2.14 0.40 -6.00
CA ILE A 328 -1.10 -0.63 -6.06
C ILE A 328 -0.21 -0.30 -7.25
N PRO A 329 0.94 0.34 -7.03
CA PRO A 329 1.87 0.68 -8.11
C PRO A 329 2.42 -0.61 -8.74
N ILE A 330 2.36 -0.67 -10.06
CA ILE A 330 2.89 -1.80 -10.82
C ILE A 330 4.03 -1.28 -11.66
N SER A 331 5.18 -1.92 -11.55
CA SER A 331 6.31 -1.66 -12.42
C SER A 331 6.30 -2.67 -13.55
N THR A 332 6.39 -2.17 -14.78
CA THR A 332 6.56 -3.01 -15.96
C THR A 332 7.78 -2.57 -16.74
N PRO A 333 8.57 -3.50 -17.28
CA PRO A 333 9.62 -3.19 -18.23
C PRO A 333 9.11 -2.35 -19.39
N ALA A 334 9.99 -1.54 -19.99
CA ALA A 334 9.62 -0.58 -21.04
C ALA A 334 8.94 -1.24 -22.25
N GLU A 335 9.33 -2.47 -22.56
CA GLU A 335 8.76 -3.28 -23.66
C GLU A 335 7.31 -3.73 -23.45
N PHE A 336 6.83 -3.72 -22.19
CA PHE A 336 5.46 -4.13 -21.85
C PHE A 336 4.50 -2.98 -21.55
N GLN A 337 4.85 -1.75 -21.97
CA GLN A 337 4.12 -0.52 -21.58
C GLN A 337 2.78 -0.27 -22.29
N HIS A 338 2.38 -1.12 -23.21
CA HIS A 338 1.12 -0.90 -23.93
C HIS A 338 -0.08 -1.43 -23.14
N GLY A 339 -0.98 -0.54 -22.73
CA GLY A 339 -2.24 -0.86 -22.07
C GLY A 339 -2.12 -1.26 -20.60
N GLN A 340 -1.10 -0.80 -19.89
CA GLN A 340 -0.88 -1.13 -18.49
C GLN A 340 -0.97 0.10 -17.58
N VAL A 341 -1.82 0.00 -16.57
CA VAL A 341 -1.91 0.96 -15.46
C VAL A 341 -0.75 0.69 -14.52
N GLY A 342 0.03 1.70 -14.21
CA GLY A 342 1.20 1.57 -13.34
C GLY A 342 2.52 1.69 -14.11
N GLY A 343 3.62 1.32 -13.48
CA GLY A 343 4.95 1.48 -14.06
C GLY A 343 5.49 2.91 -14.03
N ILE A 344 4.87 3.80 -13.25
CA ILE A 344 5.32 5.18 -13.10
C ILE A 344 6.51 5.29 -12.17
N TYR A 345 6.55 4.44 -11.14
CA TYR A 345 7.55 4.56 -10.08
C TYR A 345 8.91 4.02 -10.50
N TYR A 346 8.98 2.82 -11.08
CA TYR A 346 10.24 2.12 -11.33
C TYR A 346 10.45 1.77 -12.81
N LYS A 347 11.72 1.63 -13.21
CA LYS A 347 12.11 1.17 -14.56
C LYS A 347 12.11 -0.35 -14.69
N ASP A 348 12.14 -1.06 -13.57
CA ASP A 348 12.19 -2.52 -13.49
C ASP A 348 11.51 -2.99 -12.19
N ASP A 349 11.32 -4.28 -12.02
CA ASP A 349 10.73 -4.90 -10.85
C ASP A 349 11.57 -6.12 -10.41
N LEU A 350 11.28 -6.67 -9.24
CA LEU A 350 11.96 -7.84 -8.68
C LEU A 350 11.27 -9.17 -9.04
N LEU A 351 10.08 -9.12 -9.62
CA LEU A 351 9.34 -10.33 -10.02
C LEU A 351 9.91 -10.95 -11.30
N ALA A 352 9.78 -12.27 -11.42
CA ALA A 352 10.16 -13.04 -12.60
C ALA A 352 9.28 -12.67 -13.82
N GLU A 353 8.00 -12.37 -13.57
CA GLU A 353 7.06 -11.87 -14.56
C GLU A 353 6.20 -10.74 -13.97
N PRO A 354 5.77 -9.76 -14.76
CA PRO A 354 4.94 -8.67 -14.27
C PRO A 354 3.54 -9.16 -13.90
N MET A 355 2.92 -8.50 -12.91
CA MET A 355 1.51 -8.71 -12.61
C MET A 355 0.65 -8.36 -13.83
N LYS A 356 -0.29 -9.24 -14.17
CA LYS A 356 -1.18 -9.06 -15.32
C LYS A 356 -2.25 -8.02 -15.02
N VAL A 357 -2.33 -6.98 -15.85
CA VAL A 357 -3.37 -5.96 -15.79
C VAL A 357 -4.30 -6.09 -16.99
N VAL A 358 -5.61 -6.10 -16.75
CA VAL A 358 -6.64 -6.16 -17.77
C VAL A 358 -7.73 -5.16 -17.43
N ASP A 359 -8.06 -4.27 -18.35
CA ASP A 359 -9.10 -3.23 -18.20
C ASP A 359 -9.01 -2.44 -16.88
N GLY A 360 -7.82 -1.97 -16.54
CA GLY A 360 -7.56 -1.19 -15.33
C GLY A 360 -7.64 -1.98 -14.02
N ALA A 361 -7.55 -3.30 -14.06
CA ALA A 361 -7.53 -4.14 -12.87
C ALA A 361 -6.40 -5.17 -12.92
N ILE A 362 -5.75 -5.41 -11.77
CA ILE A 362 -4.79 -6.48 -11.59
C ILE A 362 -5.55 -7.81 -11.51
N MET A 363 -5.17 -8.77 -12.33
CA MET A 363 -5.62 -10.16 -12.18
C MET A 363 -4.91 -10.78 -10.98
N VAL A 364 -5.68 -11.29 -10.03
CA VAL A 364 -5.13 -11.89 -8.80
C VAL A 364 -4.33 -13.13 -9.15
N PRO A 365 -3.01 -13.16 -8.85
CA PRO A 365 -2.21 -14.36 -9.09
C PRO A 365 -2.73 -15.54 -8.27
N SER A 366 -2.82 -16.72 -8.90
CA SER A 366 -3.40 -17.93 -8.30
C SER A 366 -2.37 -19.03 -8.04
N GLY A 367 -1.10 -18.80 -8.36
CA GLY A 367 0.00 -19.72 -8.04
C GLY A 367 0.21 -19.86 -6.53
N PRO A 368 0.96 -20.89 -6.10
CA PRO A 368 1.30 -21.10 -4.68
C PRO A 368 2.04 -19.89 -4.08
N GLY A 369 1.80 -19.64 -2.78
CA GLY A 369 2.37 -18.49 -2.08
C GLY A 369 1.77 -17.18 -2.54
N MET A 370 2.59 -16.18 -2.81
CA MET A 370 2.16 -14.88 -3.34
C MET A 370 1.72 -14.95 -4.82
N GLY A 371 2.00 -16.07 -5.50
CA GLY A 371 1.48 -16.38 -6.83
C GLY A 371 2.39 -16.05 -8.01
N ILE A 372 3.45 -15.26 -7.80
CA ILE A 372 4.51 -14.96 -8.78
C ILE A 372 5.87 -15.10 -8.10
N ASP A 373 6.82 -15.68 -8.81
CA ASP A 373 8.18 -15.89 -8.28
C ASP A 373 9.02 -14.61 -8.33
N VAL A 374 9.98 -14.53 -7.42
CA VAL A 374 11.02 -13.49 -7.40
C VAL A 374 12.16 -13.88 -8.35
N ASP A 375 12.64 -12.91 -9.13
CA ASP A 375 13.82 -13.08 -9.98
C ASP A 375 15.12 -12.84 -9.19
N LEU A 376 15.83 -13.92 -8.89
CA LEU A 376 17.09 -13.86 -8.13
C LEU A 376 18.19 -13.06 -8.82
N LYS A 377 18.19 -13.00 -10.17
CA LYS A 377 19.17 -12.20 -10.93
C LYS A 377 18.87 -10.69 -10.75
N LYS A 378 17.59 -10.33 -10.72
CA LYS A 378 17.17 -8.94 -10.45
C LYS A 378 17.46 -8.54 -9.01
N ILE A 379 17.22 -9.43 -8.04
CA ILE A 379 17.63 -9.20 -6.64
C ILE A 379 19.12 -8.89 -6.57
N GLU A 380 19.99 -9.71 -7.14
CA GLU A 380 21.43 -9.48 -7.11
C GLU A 380 21.87 -8.24 -7.91
N LYS A 381 21.21 -7.95 -9.03
CA LYS A 381 21.47 -6.76 -9.84
C LYS A 381 21.23 -5.45 -9.07
N TYR A 382 20.15 -5.41 -8.25
CA TYR A 382 19.75 -4.21 -7.52
C TYR A 382 20.19 -4.21 -6.06
N ARG A 383 20.92 -5.23 -5.64
CA ARG A 383 21.44 -5.34 -4.28
C ARG A 383 22.39 -4.21 -3.94
N VAL A 384 22.13 -3.52 -2.84
CA VAL A 384 23.06 -2.57 -2.25
C VAL A 384 24.12 -3.37 -1.48
N ARG A 385 25.38 -3.22 -1.89
CA ARG A 385 26.51 -3.82 -1.18
C ARG A 385 27.00 -2.78 -0.16
N ASP A 386 27.16 -3.22 1.08
CA ASP A 386 27.70 -2.41 2.18
C ASP A 386 29.18 -2.11 1.94
#